data_43d514d4a70db3f7d122f70dd4390231
#
_entry.id   43d514d4a70db3f7d122f70dd4390231
#
_cell.length_a   1.000
_cell.length_b   1.000
_cell.length_c   1.000
_cell.angle_alpha   90.00
_cell.angle_beta   90.00
_cell.angle_gamma   90.00
#
_symmetry.space_group_name_H-M   'P 1'
#
loop_
_entity.id
_entity.type
_entity.pdbx_description
1 polymer ?
#
loop_
_entity_poly.entity_id
_entity_poly.type
_entity_poly.pdbx_seq_one_letter_code
_entity_poly.pdbx_strand_id
1 'polypeptide(L)'
;KSKDTLNQGNILRVEILAQNVSEYDMDSLLVKFSVVDSKNATVNTFRRFIPVKALASIKIPFDISTTRQVGAYKLFVELNPDQDQAELYSFNNIGVIDYYVRKDIRRPKLTVVFNGVQITDGEIISPESNIEIALRDENIGQPLVDTGLFTIKFEYPDRSVHPVYLGASNVSFIPANVNGTKNEAKVIISNDFTLDGTYRLIVRAKDATNNSISDDDYNISFQVISKSGASNVFNYPNPFTTKTKFVYTLTGRNVPDYYKIQ
;
A
#
# COMPACT_ATOMS: atom_id res chain seq x y z
N LYS A 1 10.13 -12.48 -30.37
CA LYS A 1 9.97 -12.72 -28.93
C LYS A 1 9.03 -11.65 -28.37
N SER A 2 7.98 -12.04 -27.65
CA SER A 2 7.10 -11.09 -26.98
C SER A 2 7.94 -10.30 -25.96
N LYS A 3 7.80 -8.96 -25.95
CA LYS A 3 8.37 -8.15 -24.88
C LYS A 3 7.75 -8.62 -23.57
N ASP A 4 8.56 -8.99 -22.60
CA ASP A 4 8.05 -9.33 -21.27
C ASP A 4 7.39 -8.10 -20.67
N THR A 5 6.09 -8.22 -20.42
CA THR A 5 5.29 -7.13 -19.86
C THR A 5 5.03 -7.43 -18.38
N LEU A 6 5.46 -6.51 -17.53
CA LEU A 6 5.29 -6.59 -16.07
C LEU A 6 4.38 -5.48 -15.59
N ASN A 7 3.75 -5.67 -14.44
CA ASN A 7 3.10 -4.57 -13.72
C ASN A 7 4.13 -3.85 -12.84
N GLN A 8 3.98 -2.57 -12.66
CA GLN A 8 4.81 -1.75 -11.77
C GLN A 8 4.82 -2.36 -10.36
N GLY A 9 6.01 -2.47 -9.76
CA GLY A 9 6.21 -3.13 -8.47
C GLY A 9 6.60 -4.61 -8.56
N ASN A 10 6.43 -5.27 -9.71
CA ASN A 10 6.88 -6.64 -9.87
C ASN A 10 8.40 -6.71 -9.95
N ILE A 11 8.94 -7.91 -9.72
CA ILE A 11 10.36 -8.19 -9.92
C ILE A 11 10.53 -8.93 -11.25
N LEU A 12 11.32 -8.36 -12.16
CA LEU A 12 11.81 -9.08 -13.34
C LEU A 12 12.98 -9.96 -12.92
N ARG A 13 12.78 -11.28 -13.01
CA ARG A 13 13.82 -12.27 -12.75
C ARG A 13 14.42 -12.71 -14.05
N VAL A 14 15.74 -12.52 -14.18
CA VAL A 14 16.51 -12.89 -15.36
C VAL A 14 17.58 -13.90 -14.95
N GLU A 15 17.73 -14.95 -15.73
CA GLU A 15 18.84 -15.90 -15.62
C GLU A 15 19.64 -15.85 -16.92
N ILE A 16 20.92 -15.52 -16.81
CA ILE A 16 21.86 -15.50 -17.93
C ILE A 16 22.70 -16.76 -17.85
N LEU A 17 22.81 -17.48 -18.96
CA LEU A 17 23.75 -18.58 -19.09
C LEU A 17 25.00 -18.07 -19.80
N ALA A 18 26.10 -18.01 -19.08
CA ALA A 18 27.43 -17.70 -19.63
C ALA A 18 28.28 -18.98 -19.71
N GLN A 19 29.01 -19.14 -20.79
CA GLN A 19 29.92 -20.28 -20.99
C GLN A 19 31.33 -19.81 -21.26
N ASN A 20 32.30 -20.36 -20.53
CA ASN A 20 33.69 -20.25 -20.89
C ASN A 20 33.98 -21.25 -21.99
N VAL A 21 34.22 -20.76 -23.20
CA VAL A 21 34.48 -21.61 -24.38
C VAL A 21 35.98 -21.89 -24.58
N SER A 22 36.83 -21.36 -23.70
CA SER A 22 38.29 -21.58 -23.78
C SER A 22 38.67 -22.85 -23.04
N GLU A 23 39.88 -23.33 -23.35
CA GLU A 23 40.55 -24.45 -22.65
C GLU A 23 41.23 -24.02 -21.34
N TYR A 24 41.13 -22.76 -20.97
CA TYR A 24 41.73 -22.17 -19.77
C TYR A 24 40.69 -21.74 -18.76
N ASP A 25 41.04 -21.88 -17.48
CA ASP A 25 40.20 -21.38 -16.40
C ASP A 25 40.21 -19.85 -16.40
N MET A 26 39.04 -19.22 -16.19
CA MET A 26 38.95 -17.80 -15.85
C MET A 26 39.10 -17.65 -14.33
N ASP A 27 39.95 -16.76 -13.88
CA ASP A 27 40.14 -16.50 -12.44
C ASP A 27 38.92 -15.91 -11.77
N SER A 28 38.21 -15.07 -12.49
CA SER A 28 36.90 -14.50 -12.07
C SER A 28 36.17 -13.96 -13.29
N LEU A 29 34.86 -13.76 -13.18
CA LEU A 29 34.05 -13.16 -14.22
C LEU A 29 33.37 -11.89 -13.67
N LEU A 30 33.76 -10.72 -14.19
CA LEU A 30 33.01 -9.48 -13.96
C LEU A 30 31.85 -9.42 -14.93
N VAL A 31 30.67 -9.06 -14.41
CA VAL A 31 29.44 -8.85 -15.19
C VAL A 31 28.88 -7.48 -14.90
N LYS A 32 28.61 -6.74 -15.96
CA LYS A 32 27.94 -5.44 -15.88
C LYS A 32 26.50 -5.58 -16.36
N PHE A 33 25.58 -5.09 -15.57
CA PHE A 33 24.16 -5.00 -15.87
C PHE A 33 23.80 -3.53 -16.05
N SER A 34 23.28 -3.15 -17.21
CA SER A 34 22.86 -1.76 -17.50
C SER A 34 21.39 -1.74 -17.81
N VAL A 35 20.59 -1.15 -16.92
CA VAL A 35 19.16 -0.91 -17.15
C VAL A 35 19.00 0.46 -17.76
N VAL A 36 18.43 0.53 -18.96
CA VAL A 36 18.28 1.74 -19.75
C VAL A 36 16.80 2.01 -20.01
N ASP A 37 16.34 3.21 -19.72
CA ASP A 37 14.98 3.65 -20.01
C ASP A 37 14.83 4.22 -21.44
N SER A 38 13.60 4.59 -21.80
CA SER A 38 13.29 5.20 -23.11
C SER A 38 13.93 6.57 -23.37
N LYS A 39 14.50 7.21 -22.32
CA LYS A 39 15.21 8.50 -22.39
C LYS A 39 16.72 8.32 -22.34
N ASN A 40 17.21 7.09 -22.43
CA ASN A 40 18.61 6.69 -22.29
C ASN A 40 19.21 6.97 -20.90
N ALA A 41 18.39 7.19 -19.87
CA ALA A 41 18.90 7.18 -18.51
C ALA A 41 19.31 5.75 -18.12
N THR A 42 20.53 5.61 -17.62
CA THR A 42 21.15 4.30 -17.40
C THR A 42 21.52 4.12 -15.94
N VAL A 43 21.18 2.95 -15.39
CA VAL A 43 21.63 2.49 -14.07
C VAL A 43 22.51 1.26 -14.28
N ASN A 44 23.76 1.35 -13.84
CA ASN A 44 24.73 0.26 -13.93
C ASN A 44 24.87 -0.45 -12.60
N THR A 45 24.97 -1.79 -12.64
CA THR A 45 25.29 -2.65 -11.51
C THR A 45 26.39 -3.62 -11.95
N PHE A 46 27.41 -3.79 -11.12
CA PHE A 46 28.52 -4.69 -11.37
C PHE A 46 28.48 -5.83 -10.37
N ARG A 47 28.72 -7.07 -10.86
CA ARG A 47 28.88 -8.26 -10.02
C ARG A 47 30.09 -9.06 -10.49
N ARG A 48 30.90 -9.50 -9.54
CA ARG A 48 32.03 -10.40 -9.82
C ARG A 48 31.70 -11.80 -9.32
N PHE A 49 31.92 -12.76 -10.16
CA PHE A 49 31.66 -14.16 -9.88
C PHE A 49 32.97 -14.93 -9.63
N ILE A 50 32.85 -16.07 -8.97
CA ILE A 50 33.96 -17.00 -8.71
C ILE A 50 34.55 -17.52 -10.02
N PRO A 51 35.74 -18.18 -9.98
CA PRO A 51 36.37 -18.74 -11.16
C PRO A 51 35.43 -19.59 -12.01
N VAL A 52 35.44 -19.36 -13.32
CA VAL A 52 34.70 -20.16 -14.29
C VAL A 52 35.68 -21.12 -14.98
N LYS A 53 35.55 -22.40 -14.73
CA LYS A 53 36.42 -23.43 -15.29
C LYS A 53 36.38 -23.45 -16.81
N ALA A 54 37.48 -23.96 -17.41
CA ALA A 54 37.53 -24.25 -18.83
C ALA A 54 36.32 -25.05 -19.29
N LEU A 55 35.73 -24.68 -20.42
CA LEU A 55 34.55 -25.31 -21.04
C LEU A 55 33.27 -25.37 -20.17
N ALA A 56 33.29 -24.76 -18.99
CA ALA A 56 32.15 -24.75 -18.06
C ALA A 56 31.17 -23.63 -18.33
N SER A 57 29.91 -23.85 -17.91
CA SER A 57 28.86 -22.85 -17.92
C SER A 57 28.51 -22.38 -16.51
N ILE A 58 28.17 -21.12 -16.36
CA ILE A 58 27.68 -20.52 -15.11
C ILE A 58 26.30 -19.88 -15.35
N LYS A 59 25.40 -20.06 -14.41
CA LYS A 59 24.09 -19.37 -14.36
C LYS A 59 24.21 -18.13 -13.50
N ILE A 60 23.80 -17.00 -14.04
CA ILE A 60 23.91 -15.70 -13.42
C ILE A 60 22.48 -15.13 -13.21
N PRO A 61 21.93 -15.21 -11.98
CA PRO A 61 20.65 -14.62 -11.69
C PRO A 61 20.76 -13.11 -11.48
N PHE A 62 19.80 -12.36 -12.02
CA PHE A 62 19.69 -10.92 -11.83
C PHE A 62 18.23 -10.50 -11.70
N ASP A 63 17.90 -9.89 -10.56
CA ASP A 63 16.56 -9.41 -10.26
C ASP A 63 16.50 -7.89 -10.41
N ILE A 64 15.50 -7.40 -11.14
CA ILE A 64 15.22 -5.99 -11.34
C ILE A 64 13.88 -5.63 -10.68
N SER A 65 13.92 -4.75 -9.68
CA SER A 65 12.70 -4.17 -9.12
C SER A 65 12.11 -3.14 -10.08
N THR A 66 10.82 -3.30 -10.41
CA THR A 66 10.12 -2.35 -11.27
C THR A 66 9.33 -1.28 -10.50
N THR A 67 9.55 -1.14 -9.18
CA THR A 67 8.84 -0.23 -8.28
C THR A 67 8.82 1.22 -8.79
N ARG A 68 9.94 1.69 -9.36
CA ARG A 68 10.07 3.05 -9.89
C ARG A 68 10.12 3.11 -11.43
N GLN A 69 9.76 2.03 -12.08
CA GLN A 69 9.83 1.92 -13.52
C GLN A 69 8.43 1.98 -14.14
N VAL A 70 8.32 2.66 -15.28
CA VAL A 70 7.10 2.71 -16.12
C VAL A 70 7.52 2.90 -17.57
N GLY A 71 6.96 2.10 -18.47
CA GLY A 71 7.25 2.19 -19.89
C GLY A 71 8.26 1.14 -20.36
N ALA A 72 8.95 1.43 -21.45
CA ALA A 72 9.91 0.53 -22.10
C ALA A 72 11.31 0.66 -21.48
N TYR A 73 11.93 -0.48 -21.22
CA TYR A 73 13.29 -0.60 -20.72
C TYR A 73 14.06 -1.64 -21.50
N LYS A 74 15.39 -1.50 -21.46
CA LYS A 74 16.36 -2.49 -21.94
C LYS A 74 17.32 -2.84 -20.83
N LEU A 75 17.54 -4.14 -20.63
CA LEU A 75 18.64 -4.65 -19.83
C LEU A 75 19.74 -5.06 -20.80
N PHE A 76 20.89 -4.42 -20.71
CA PHE A 76 22.13 -4.89 -21.32
C PHE A 76 22.92 -5.65 -20.28
N VAL A 77 23.43 -6.80 -20.66
CA VAL A 77 24.36 -7.60 -19.84
C VAL A 77 25.65 -7.72 -20.61
N GLU A 78 26.73 -7.29 -20.01
CA GLU A 78 28.09 -7.34 -20.58
C GLU A 78 28.96 -8.19 -19.67
N LEU A 79 29.52 -9.26 -20.24
CA LEU A 79 30.48 -10.14 -19.59
C LEU A 79 31.89 -9.62 -19.84
N ASN A 80 32.75 -9.65 -18.81
CA ASN A 80 34.15 -9.19 -18.90
C ASN A 80 34.31 -7.76 -19.48
N PRO A 81 33.53 -6.74 -18.96
CA PRO A 81 33.49 -5.40 -19.54
C PRO A 81 34.84 -4.67 -19.49
N ASP A 82 35.69 -4.99 -18.52
CA ASP A 82 37.00 -4.36 -18.33
C ASP A 82 38.13 -5.12 -19.08
N GLN A 83 37.79 -6.23 -19.74
CA GLN A 83 38.71 -7.11 -20.45
C GLN A 83 39.89 -7.61 -19.54
N ASP A 84 39.62 -7.78 -18.25
CA ASP A 84 40.59 -8.26 -17.26
C ASP A 84 40.86 -9.76 -17.37
N GLN A 85 40.04 -10.50 -18.12
CA GLN A 85 40.25 -11.87 -18.54
C GLN A 85 40.60 -11.91 -20.03
N ALA A 86 41.62 -12.63 -20.39
CA ALA A 86 42.04 -12.76 -21.79
C ALA A 86 40.98 -13.51 -22.61
N GLU A 87 40.48 -12.91 -23.68
CA GLU A 87 39.52 -13.50 -24.60
C GLU A 87 39.91 -13.27 -26.04
N LEU A 88 39.65 -14.26 -26.90
CA LEU A 88 39.91 -14.14 -28.31
C LEU A 88 38.86 -13.27 -29.01
N TYR A 89 37.61 -13.29 -28.52
CA TYR A 89 36.47 -12.58 -29.05
C TYR A 89 35.63 -12.02 -27.94
N SER A 90 35.26 -10.72 -28.02
CA SER A 90 34.39 -10.02 -27.04
C SER A 90 32.99 -9.68 -27.58
N PHE A 91 32.74 -9.88 -28.89
CA PHE A 91 31.44 -9.53 -29.51
C PHE A 91 30.29 -10.39 -29.03
N ASN A 92 30.54 -11.56 -28.49
CA ASN A 92 29.56 -12.52 -27.95
C ASN A 92 29.27 -12.31 -26.46
N ASN A 93 29.92 -11.33 -25.83
CA ASN A 93 29.80 -11.04 -24.40
C ASN A 93 28.61 -10.16 -24.03
N ILE A 94 27.82 -9.75 -25.02
CA ILE A 94 26.72 -8.81 -24.81
C ILE A 94 25.36 -9.50 -25.03
N GLY A 95 24.52 -9.45 -23.99
CA GLY A 95 23.13 -9.84 -24.05
C GLY A 95 22.20 -8.64 -23.89
N VAL A 96 21.05 -8.67 -24.58
CA VAL A 96 20.04 -7.62 -24.48
C VAL A 96 18.66 -8.22 -24.27
N ILE A 97 17.92 -7.68 -23.28
CA ILE A 97 16.54 -8.05 -22.97
C ILE A 97 15.69 -6.78 -23.00
N ASP A 98 14.66 -6.78 -23.83
CA ASP A 98 13.65 -5.73 -23.86
C ASP A 98 12.50 -6.12 -22.93
N TYR A 99 12.06 -5.21 -22.04
CA TYR A 99 10.88 -5.40 -21.22
C TYR A 99 10.05 -4.12 -21.12
N TYR A 100 8.80 -4.27 -20.72
CA TYR A 100 7.85 -3.17 -20.58
C TYR A 100 7.17 -3.24 -19.23
N VAL A 101 7.12 -2.11 -18.52
CA VAL A 101 6.45 -1.98 -17.23
C VAL A 101 5.16 -1.17 -17.40
N ARG A 102 4.03 -1.80 -17.13
CA ARG A 102 2.72 -1.14 -17.10
C ARG A 102 2.60 -0.33 -15.82
N LYS A 103 2.22 0.95 -15.96
CA LYS A 103 1.88 1.78 -14.81
C LYS A 103 0.72 1.16 -14.05
N ASP A 104 0.77 1.22 -12.74
CA ASP A 104 -0.39 0.95 -11.90
C ASP A 104 -1.36 2.14 -11.98
N ILE A 105 -2.61 1.85 -12.37
CA ILE A 105 -3.70 2.81 -12.50
C ILE A 105 -4.91 2.44 -11.65
N ARG A 106 -4.80 1.37 -10.85
CA ARG A 106 -5.89 0.92 -10.00
C ARG A 106 -5.97 1.80 -8.75
N ARG A 107 -7.18 2.19 -8.42
CA ARG A 107 -7.44 2.96 -7.21
C ARG A 107 -7.46 2.03 -6.00
N PRO A 108 -6.82 2.40 -4.89
CA PRO A 108 -6.93 1.66 -3.64
C PRO A 108 -8.33 1.79 -3.05
N LYS A 109 -8.70 0.85 -2.18
CA LYS A 109 -9.99 0.82 -1.48
C LYS A 109 -9.81 1.32 -0.06
N LEU A 110 -10.69 2.25 0.34
CA LEU A 110 -10.77 2.76 1.71
C LEU A 110 -11.93 2.09 2.45
N THR A 111 -11.69 1.73 3.69
CA THR A 111 -12.73 1.28 4.63
C THR A 111 -12.57 2.07 5.93
N VAL A 112 -13.67 2.60 6.45
CA VAL A 112 -13.70 3.33 7.73
C VAL A 112 -14.69 2.65 8.65
N VAL A 113 -14.26 2.33 9.87
CA VAL A 113 -15.12 1.74 10.90
C VAL A 113 -14.96 2.49 12.22
N PHE A 114 -16.04 2.61 12.95
CA PHE A 114 -16.12 3.21 14.28
C PHE A 114 -16.43 2.12 15.28
N ASN A 115 -15.54 1.90 16.24
CA ASN A 115 -15.65 0.80 17.22
C ASN A 115 -15.90 -0.57 16.54
N GLY A 116 -15.26 -0.80 15.37
CA GLY A 116 -15.35 -2.04 14.59
C GLY A 116 -16.58 -2.15 13.68
N VAL A 117 -17.44 -1.12 13.60
CA VAL A 117 -18.66 -1.12 12.78
C VAL A 117 -18.64 0.03 11.77
N GLN A 118 -19.09 -0.23 10.55
CA GLN A 118 -19.37 0.85 9.58
C GLN A 118 -20.65 1.57 9.99
N ILE A 119 -20.58 2.88 10.06
CA ILE A 119 -21.73 3.73 10.36
C ILE A 119 -22.37 4.29 9.10
N THR A 120 -23.62 4.68 9.20
CA THR A 120 -24.34 5.48 8.19
C THR A 120 -24.13 6.97 8.45
N ASP A 121 -24.30 7.80 7.43
CA ASP A 121 -24.16 9.25 7.56
C ASP A 121 -25.18 9.82 8.58
N GLY A 122 -24.70 10.62 9.52
CA GLY A 122 -25.51 11.19 10.59
C GLY A 122 -25.76 10.26 11.79
N GLU A 123 -25.17 9.06 11.83
CA GLU A 123 -25.36 8.12 12.95
C GLU A 123 -24.75 8.65 14.26
N ILE A 124 -25.36 8.27 15.39
CA ILE A 124 -24.87 8.64 16.72
C ILE A 124 -23.77 7.64 17.14
N ILE A 125 -22.61 8.17 17.53
CA ILE A 125 -21.49 7.36 18.06
C ILE A 125 -21.19 7.73 19.52
N SER A 126 -20.43 6.85 20.20
CA SER A 126 -19.91 7.13 21.53
C SER A 126 -18.94 8.33 21.49
N PRO A 127 -18.95 9.21 22.52
CA PRO A 127 -17.91 10.22 22.68
C PRO A 127 -16.51 9.64 22.68
N GLU A 128 -16.30 8.50 23.34
CA GLU A 128 -15.05 7.72 23.28
C GLU A 128 -15.16 6.69 22.17
N SER A 129 -14.48 6.95 21.07
CA SER A 129 -14.54 6.08 19.89
C SER A 129 -13.17 5.79 19.31
N ASN A 130 -12.98 4.53 18.93
CA ASN A 130 -11.87 4.08 18.11
C ASN A 130 -12.30 4.06 16.64
N ILE A 131 -11.60 4.87 15.83
CA ILE A 131 -11.87 4.95 14.40
C ILE A 131 -10.72 4.25 13.68
N GLU A 132 -11.03 3.19 12.96
CA GLU A 132 -10.06 2.49 12.10
C GLU A 132 -10.31 2.90 10.64
N ILE A 133 -9.26 3.38 10.00
CA ILE A 133 -9.22 3.76 8.59
C ILE A 133 -8.25 2.80 7.91
N ALA A 134 -8.76 1.87 7.12
CA ALA A 134 -7.98 0.88 6.39
C ALA A 134 -7.90 1.25 4.91
N LEU A 135 -6.68 1.32 4.38
CA LEU A 135 -6.40 1.51 2.96
C LEU A 135 -5.82 0.20 2.42
N ARG A 136 -6.44 -0.35 1.39
CA ARG A 136 -6.03 -1.59 0.76
C ARG A 136 -5.81 -1.38 -0.73
N ASP A 137 -4.67 -1.87 -1.21
CA ASP A 137 -4.32 -1.91 -2.62
C ASP A 137 -4.12 -3.34 -3.11
N GLU A 138 -4.42 -3.61 -4.39
CA GLU A 138 -4.22 -4.91 -5.00
C GLU A 138 -2.76 -5.16 -5.40
N ASN A 139 -1.98 -4.08 -5.57
CA ASN A 139 -0.59 -4.15 -5.97
C ASN A 139 0.31 -4.41 -4.76
N ILE A 140 0.58 -5.68 -4.49
CA ILE A 140 1.47 -6.09 -3.38
C ILE A 140 2.94 -5.68 -3.60
N GLY A 141 3.35 -5.41 -4.83
CA GLY A 141 4.69 -4.95 -5.18
C GLY A 141 4.95 -3.46 -4.87
N GLN A 142 3.90 -2.74 -4.46
CA GLN A 142 3.94 -1.32 -4.05
C GLN A 142 3.35 -1.17 -2.64
N PRO A 143 4.04 -1.64 -1.59
CA PRO A 143 3.46 -1.71 -0.26
C PRO A 143 3.15 -0.33 0.33
N LEU A 144 2.01 -0.24 1.01
CA LEU A 144 1.50 0.95 1.68
C LEU A 144 2.22 1.14 3.03
N VAL A 145 3.42 1.70 3.02
CA VAL A 145 4.28 1.83 4.22
C VAL A 145 4.50 3.27 4.67
N ASP A 146 4.05 4.25 3.90
CA ASP A 146 4.27 5.66 4.16
C ASP A 146 3.03 6.31 4.79
N THR A 147 3.22 7.05 5.89
CA THR A 147 2.17 7.86 6.52
C THR A 147 1.64 8.97 5.61
N GLY A 148 2.47 9.49 4.69
CA GLY A 148 2.09 10.49 3.70
C GLY A 148 1.03 10.04 2.69
N LEU A 149 0.63 8.77 2.71
CA LEU A 149 -0.48 8.24 1.92
C LEU A 149 -1.85 8.69 2.42
N PHE A 150 -1.93 9.21 3.66
CA PHE A 150 -3.18 9.63 4.30
C PHE A 150 -3.16 11.13 4.63
N THR A 151 -4.29 11.78 4.38
CA THR A 151 -4.63 13.08 4.94
C THR A 151 -5.99 12.97 5.60
N ILE A 152 -6.04 13.14 6.91
CA ILE A 152 -7.23 12.92 7.73
C ILE A 152 -7.53 14.21 8.50
N LYS A 153 -8.80 14.61 8.52
CA LYS A 153 -9.28 15.81 9.22
C LYS A 153 -10.62 15.52 9.86
N PHE A 154 -10.88 16.19 10.99
CA PHE A 154 -12.20 16.31 11.58
C PHE A 154 -12.71 17.74 11.43
N GLU A 155 -13.93 17.90 10.95
CA GLU A 155 -14.70 19.13 11.11
C GLU A 155 -15.57 18.96 12.36
N TYR A 156 -15.47 19.90 13.28
CA TYR A 156 -16.14 19.91 14.58
C TYR A 156 -17.51 20.59 14.49
N PRO A 157 -18.39 20.47 15.53
CA PRO A 157 -19.70 21.12 15.54
C PRO A 157 -19.66 22.64 15.39
N ASP A 158 -18.58 23.29 15.81
CA ASP A 158 -18.30 24.72 15.65
C ASP A 158 -17.75 25.08 14.26
N ARG A 159 -17.67 24.10 13.33
CA ARG A 159 -17.10 24.17 11.99
C ARG A 159 -15.58 24.37 11.93
N SER A 160 -14.88 24.31 13.05
CA SER A 160 -13.43 24.27 13.03
C SER A 160 -12.91 22.96 12.42
N VAL A 161 -11.82 23.04 11.66
CA VAL A 161 -11.21 21.87 10.98
C VAL A 161 -9.88 21.54 11.64
N HIS A 162 -9.78 20.34 12.15
CA HIS A 162 -8.63 19.84 12.88
C HIS A 162 -7.96 18.71 12.09
N PRO A 163 -6.69 18.87 11.67
CA PRO A 163 -5.93 17.78 11.03
C PRO A 163 -5.55 16.72 12.08
N VAL A 164 -5.57 15.46 11.64
CA VAL A 164 -5.07 14.33 12.43
C VAL A 164 -3.59 14.11 12.09
N TYR A 165 -2.73 14.21 13.10
CA TYR A 165 -1.29 13.98 12.96
C TYR A 165 -0.98 12.50 13.25
N LEU A 166 -0.43 11.79 12.28
CA LEU A 166 -0.15 10.34 12.37
C LEU A 166 0.98 9.98 13.35
N GLY A 167 1.61 10.96 13.98
CA GLY A 167 2.58 10.81 15.08
C GLY A 167 2.03 11.18 16.46
N ALA A 168 0.74 11.53 16.58
CA ALA A 168 0.12 11.85 17.86
C ALA A 168 -0.06 10.60 18.73
N SER A 169 -0.03 10.77 20.06
CA SER A 169 -0.11 9.65 21.02
C SER A 169 -1.40 8.84 20.95
N ASN A 170 -2.48 9.45 20.46
CA ASN A 170 -3.78 8.82 20.28
C ASN A 170 -3.99 8.27 18.85
N VAL A 171 -2.94 8.27 18.00
CA VAL A 171 -3.00 7.79 16.63
C VAL A 171 -1.92 6.73 16.40
N SER A 172 -2.34 5.56 15.92
CA SER A 172 -1.45 4.47 15.56
C SER A 172 -1.49 4.24 14.06
N PHE A 173 -0.32 4.21 13.42
CA PHE A 173 -0.19 3.81 12.01
C PHE A 173 0.38 2.40 11.94
N ILE A 174 -0.30 1.53 11.22
CA ILE A 174 0.11 0.15 10.96
C ILE A 174 0.38 0.03 9.48
N PRO A 175 1.65 -0.04 9.05
CA PRO A 175 2.00 -0.17 7.63
C PRO A 175 1.65 -1.55 7.09
N ALA A 176 1.55 -1.65 5.77
CA ALA A 176 1.45 -2.93 5.09
C ALA A 176 2.69 -3.80 5.36
N ASN A 177 2.45 -5.11 5.52
CA ASN A 177 3.55 -6.07 5.62
C ASN A 177 4.20 -6.29 4.24
N VAL A 178 5.44 -5.84 4.07
CA VAL A 178 6.18 -5.91 2.79
C VAL A 178 6.41 -7.35 2.30
N ASN A 179 6.38 -8.33 3.21
CA ASN A 179 6.52 -9.76 2.89
C ASN A 179 5.17 -10.49 2.94
N GLY A 180 4.08 -9.74 3.11
CA GLY A 180 2.73 -10.28 3.23
C GLY A 180 2.06 -10.54 1.88
N THR A 181 0.94 -11.23 1.93
CA THR A 181 0.06 -11.48 0.77
C THR A 181 -1.01 -10.40 0.59
N LYS A 182 -1.09 -9.44 1.51
CA LYS A 182 -2.05 -8.33 1.49
C LYS A 182 -1.29 -7.02 1.60
N ASN A 183 -1.64 -6.08 0.73
CA ASN A 183 -1.15 -4.71 0.79
C ASN A 183 -2.23 -3.85 1.46
N GLU A 184 -2.17 -3.75 2.78
CA GLU A 184 -3.14 -3.02 3.61
C GLU A 184 -2.41 -2.25 4.70
N ALA A 185 -2.65 -0.95 4.75
CA ALA A 185 -2.21 -0.08 5.84
C ALA A 185 -3.42 0.42 6.63
N LYS A 186 -3.23 0.65 7.94
CA LYS A 186 -4.29 1.11 8.82
C LYS A 186 -3.86 2.31 9.64
N VAL A 187 -4.79 3.22 9.85
CA VAL A 187 -4.69 4.29 10.84
C VAL A 187 -5.77 4.04 11.89
N ILE A 188 -5.38 3.95 13.15
CA ILE A 188 -6.30 3.80 14.28
C ILE A 188 -6.23 5.09 15.10
N ILE A 189 -7.36 5.74 15.27
CA ILE A 189 -7.51 7.00 16.02
C ILE A 189 -8.38 6.71 17.23
N SER A 190 -7.80 6.81 18.42
CA SER A 190 -8.54 6.78 19.69
C SER A 190 -8.89 8.20 20.07
N ASN A 191 -10.13 8.60 19.86
CA ASN A 191 -10.57 9.97 20.08
C ASN A 191 -11.61 10.06 21.19
N ASP A 192 -11.53 11.15 21.97
CA ASP A 192 -12.53 11.54 22.94
C ASP A 192 -13.16 12.87 22.47
N PHE A 193 -14.36 12.78 21.93
CA PHE A 193 -15.12 13.91 21.44
C PHE A 193 -15.79 14.65 22.60
N THR A 194 -15.38 15.88 22.85
CA THR A 194 -15.81 16.65 24.04
C THR A 194 -17.00 17.57 23.79
N LEU A 195 -17.29 17.91 22.53
CA LEU A 195 -18.40 18.76 22.17
C LEU A 195 -19.58 17.92 21.67
N ASP A 196 -20.78 18.24 22.15
CA ASP A 196 -22.01 17.65 21.57
C ASP A 196 -22.31 18.28 20.22
N GLY A 197 -22.79 17.49 19.27
CA GLY A 197 -23.19 17.95 17.94
C GLY A 197 -22.67 17.08 16.81
N THR A 198 -22.71 17.64 15.61
CA THR A 198 -22.33 16.94 14.38
C THR A 198 -20.87 17.18 14.06
N TYR A 199 -20.16 16.10 13.92
CA TYR A 199 -18.79 16.04 13.40
C TYR A 199 -18.79 15.50 11.97
N ARG A 200 -17.74 15.80 11.22
CA ARG A 200 -17.46 15.18 9.92
C ARG A 200 -16.03 14.68 9.89
N LEU A 201 -15.85 13.42 9.55
CA LEU A 201 -14.55 12.85 9.22
C LEU A 201 -14.32 13.01 7.71
N ILE A 202 -13.17 13.58 7.36
CA ILE A 202 -12.73 13.81 5.99
C ILE A 202 -11.43 13.04 5.79
N VAL A 203 -11.40 12.13 4.81
CA VAL A 203 -10.23 11.32 4.51
C VAL A 203 -9.87 11.42 3.04
N ARG A 204 -8.65 11.82 2.76
CA ARG A 204 -8.00 11.66 1.47
C ARG A 204 -6.91 10.63 1.61
N ALA A 205 -6.91 9.62 0.74
CA ALA A 205 -5.86 8.62 0.73
C ALA A 205 -5.48 8.25 -0.71
N LYS A 206 -4.24 7.80 -0.88
CA LYS A 206 -3.67 7.39 -2.16
C LYS A 206 -2.74 6.18 -1.94
N ASP A 207 -2.54 5.40 -3.01
CA ASP A 207 -1.56 4.32 -3.01
C ASP A 207 -0.11 4.84 -3.18
N ALA A 208 0.84 3.92 -3.17
CA ALA A 208 2.26 4.22 -3.35
C ALA A 208 2.60 4.73 -4.77
N THR A 209 1.69 4.60 -5.74
CA THR A 209 1.83 5.09 -7.13
C THR A 209 1.03 6.37 -7.38
N ASN A 210 0.47 6.98 -6.32
CA ASN A 210 -0.34 8.19 -6.31
C ASN A 210 -1.74 8.06 -6.96
N ASN A 211 -2.30 6.85 -7.06
CA ASN A 211 -3.71 6.72 -7.41
C ASN A 211 -4.56 7.02 -6.16
N SER A 212 -5.44 8.02 -6.24
CA SER A 212 -6.36 8.37 -5.16
C SER A 212 -7.50 7.36 -5.04
N ILE A 213 -8.07 7.22 -3.83
CA ILE A 213 -9.24 6.37 -3.56
C ILE A 213 -10.44 6.74 -4.45
N SER A 214 -10.63 8.04 -4.70
CA SER A 214 -11.67 8.64 -5.53
C SER A 214 -11.22 10.01 -6.03
N ASP A 215 -12.03 10.67 -6.85
CA ASP A 215 -11.79 12.05 -7.28
C ASP A 215 -12.11 13.03 -6.14
N ASP A 216 -13.10 12.68 -5.30
CA ASP A 216 -13.49 13.43 -4.11
C ASP A 216 -12.94 12.81 -2.83
N ASP A 217 -12.86 13.60 -1.76
CA ASP A 217 -12.51 13.14 -0.44
C ASP A 217 -13.62 12.22 0.12
N TYR A 218 -13.24 11.15 0.82
CA TYR A 218 -14.20 10.40 1.62
C TYR A 218 -14.70 11.28 2.75
N ASN A 219 -16.02 11.39 2.90
CA ASN A 219 -16.67 12.18 3.93
C ASN A 219 -17.73 11.33 4.62
N ILE A 220 -17.79 11.40 5.95
CA ILE A 220 -18.86 10.83 6.75
C ILE A 220 -19.16 11.74 7.94
N SER A 221 -20.44 12.07 8.13
CA SER A 221 -20.90 12.84 9.28
C SER A 221 -21.41 11.89 10.36
N PHE A 222 -21.24 12.27 11.62
CA PHE A 222 -21.75 11.54 12.77
C PHE A 222 -22.10 12.50 13.91
N GLN A 223 -22.95 12.06 14.81
CA GLN A 223 -23.35 12.86 15.96
C GLN A 223 -22.72 12.30 17.23
N VAL A 224 -22.32 13.20 18.11
CA VAL A 224 -21.88 12.90 19.46
C VAL A 224 -22.82 13.52 20.47
N ILE A 225 -23.26 12.73 21.45
CA ILE A 225 -24.12 13.16 22.54
C ILE A 225 -23.49 12.64 23.83
N SER A 226 -22.94 13.57 24.65
CA SER A 226 -22.23 13.22 25.90
C SER A 226 -23.17 12.87 27.04
N LYS A 227 -24.43 13.35 26.97
CA LYS A 227 -25.45 13.06 27.98
C LYS A 227 -25.89 11.61 27.86
N SER A 228 -25.78 10.86 28.96
CA SER A 228 -26.28 9.50 29.05
C SER A 228 -27.81 9.46 28.89
N GLY A 229 -28.28 8.60 27.99
CA GLY A 229 -29.69 8.47 27.68
C GLY A 229 -29.94 7.43 26.61
N ALA A 230 -31.20 7.31 26.21
CA ALA A 230 -31.62 6.53 25.05
C ALA A 230 -32.24 7.46 24.01
N SER A 231 -31.80 7.36 22.78
CA SER A 231 -32.34 8.06 21.62
C SER A 231 -32.77 7.08 20.55
N ASN A 232 -33.47 7.58 19.50
CA ASN A 232 -33.96 6.76 18.40
C ASN A 232 -34.77 5.54 18.88
N VAL A 233 -35.62 5.77 19.90
CA VAL A 233 -36.44 4.70 20.47
C VAL A 233 -37.63 4.43 19.56
N PHE A 234 -37.73 3.21 19.06
CA PHE A 234 -38.88 2.76 18.28
C PHE A 234 -39.14 1.27 18.54
N ASN A 235 -40.38 0.83 18.30
CA ASN A 235 -40.74 -0.57 18.37
C ASN A 235 -40.83 -1.19 16.98
N TYR A 236 -40.35 -2.44 16.88
CA TYR A 236 -40.41 -3.19 15.63
C TYR A 236 -40.84 -4.65 15.88
N PRO A 237 -41.81 -5.18 15.13
CA PRO A 237 -42.64 -4.47 14.14
C PRO A 237 -43.59 -3.43 14.76
N ASN A 238 -44.00 -2.45 13.96
CA ASN A 238 -45.02 -1.46 14.33
C ASN A 238 -45.95 -1.21 13.11
N PRO A 239 -47.26 -1.55 13.16
CA PRO A 239 -48.00 -2.11 14.33
C PRO A 239 -47.60 -3.57 14.64
N PHE A 240 -47.84 -4.00 15.85
CA PHE A 240 -47.60 -5.37 16.31
C PHE A 240 -48.89 -6.04 16.78
N THR A 241 -48.94 -7.38 16.70
CA THR A 241 -50.12 -8.16 17.13
C THR A 241 -49.89 -8.86 18.47
N THR A 242 -48.74 -9.54 18.64
CA THR A 242 -48.47 -10.33 19.84
C THR A 242 -47.15 -9.93 20.52
N LYS A 243 -46.14 -9.52 19.77
CA LYS A 243 -44.80 -9.16 20.28
C LYS A 243 -44.23 -8.02 19.47
N THR A 244 -43.46 -7.16 20.13
CA THR A 244 -42.61 -6.14 19.51
C THR A 244 -41.25 -6.10 20.24
N LYS A 245 -40.24 -5.59 19.59
CA LYS A 245 -38.95 -5.27 20.18
C LYS A 245 -38.77 -3.77 20.22
N PHE A 246 -38.31 -3.24 21.32
CA PHE A 246 -37.84 -1.86 21.37
C PHE A 246 -36.39 -1.82 20.89
N VAL A 247 -36.11 -0.98 19.91
CA VAL A 247 -34.79 -0.67 19.38
C VAL A 247 -34.48 0.77 19.78
N TYR A 248 -33.27 1.00 20.29
CA TYR A 248 -32.85 2.32 20.75
C TYR A 248 -31.32 2.42 20.65
N THR A 249 -30.84 3.64 20.58
CA THR A 249 -29.42 3.97 20.61
C THR A 249 -29.09 4.52 22.01
N LEU A 250 -28.12 3.89 22.70
CA LEU A 250 -27.59 4.46 23.94
C LEU A 250 -26.63 5.60 23.61
N THR A 251 -26.73 6.69 24.37
CA THR A 251 -25.88 7.86 24.27
C THR A 251 -25.07 8.06 25.55
N GLY A 252 -24.00 8.86 25.49
CA GLY A 252 -23.15 9.18 26.63
C GLY A 252 -21.93 8.29 26.75
N ARG A 253 -21.08 8.61 27.74
CA ARG A 253 -19.79 7.94 27.99
C ARG A 253 -19.92 6.60 28.69
N ASN A 254 -20.96 6.45 29.53
CA ASN A 254 -21.17 5.27 30.35
C ASN A 254 -22.42 4.52 29.89
N VAL A 255 -22.30 3.23 29.69
CA VAL A 255 -23.46 2.36 29.56
C VAL A 255 -24.11 2.28 30.95
N PRO A 256 -25.41 2.67 31.09
CA PRO A 256 -26.06 2.59 32.39
C PRO A 256 -26.24 1.13 32.80
N ASP A 257 -25.94 0.81 34.05
CA ASP A 257 -26.15 -0.53 34.62
C ASP A 257 -27.66 -0.90 34.67
N TYR A 258 -28.50 0.12 34.64
CA TYR A 258 -29.93 -0.03 34.69
C TYR A 258 -30.67 1.09 33.94
N TYR A 259 -31.67 0.74 33.16
CA TYR A 259 -32.62 1.68 32.53
C TYR A 259 -34.05 1.12 32.55
N LYS A 260 -34.98 2.02 32.67
CA LYS A 260 -36.42 1.71 32.72
C LYS A 260 -37.13 2.46 31.62
N ILE A 261 -37.89 1.73 30.80
CA ILE A 261 -38.83 2.29 29.83
C ILE A 261 -40.16 2.51 30.57
N GLN A 262 -40.63 3.72 30.59
CA GLN A 262 -41.93 4.12 31.17
C GLN A 262 -42.91 4.48 30.08
#